data_662d818aba1472834d17d2badb3be875
#
_entry.id   662d818aba1472834d17d2badb3be875
#
_cell.length_a   1.000
_cell.length_b   1.000
_cell.length_c   1.000
_cell.angle_alpha   90.00
_cell.angle_beta   90.00
_cell.angle_gamma   90.00
#
_symmetry.space_group_name_H-M   'P 1'
#
loop_
_entity.id
_entity.type
_entity.pdbx_description
1 polymer ?
#
loop_
_entity_poly.entity_id
_entity_poly.type
_entity_poly.pdbx_seq_one_letter_code
_entity_poly.pdbx_strand_id
1 'polypeptide(L)'
;MTFPTRPLVLGLLAVGFSALIFSRAQAGGGHYYPPVTDPVVKEECGSCHLAFPASMLPAASWQRMMQELDNHFGDNASVDPALAKKITAYLVANAGDTGGQAYGSKLLRGVTPASAPQRITSLPKWVREHREVPDWEWRHKDVRSKANCTACHADAELGHYED
;
A
#
# COMPACT_ATOMS: atom_id res chain seq x y z
N MET A 1 -66.03 -41.98 -43.45
CA MET A 1 -64.67 -41.54 -43.79
C MET A 1 -64.21 -40.57 -42.72
N THR A 2 -63.43 -41.07 -41.76
CA THR A 2 -63.00 -40.35 -40.59
C THR A 2 -61.53 -40.07 -40.73
N PHE A 3 -61.14 -38.78 -40.74
CA PHE A 3 -59.72 -38.32 -40.73
C PHE A 3 -59.20 -38.21 -39.30
N PRO A 4 -58.03 -38.76 -38.98
CA PRO A 4 -57.46 -38.60 -37.66
C PRO A 4 -56.71 -37.23 -37.52
N THR A 5 -57.08 -36.50 -36.53
CA THR A 5 -56.39 -35.26 -36.08
C THR A 5 -55.08 -35.61 -35.41
N ARG A 6 -53.96 -35.09 -35.95
CA ARG A 6 -52.62 -35.15 -35.31
C ARG A 6 -52.46 -34.02 -34.28
N PRO A 7 -52.02 -34.27 -33.07
CA PRO A 7 -51.67 -33.19 -32.15
C PRO A 7 -50.32 -32.58 -32.50
N LEU A 8 -50.31 -31.26 -32.59
CA LEU A 8 -49.08 -30.42 -32.71
C LEU A 8 -48.38 -30.40 -31.36
N VAL A 9 -47.24 -31.01 -31.31
CA VAL A 9 -46.32 -30.89 -30.09
C VAL A 9 -45.53 -29.61 -30.24
N LEU A 10 -45.91 -28.58 -29.45
CA LEU A 10 -45.16 -27.34 -29.32
C LEU A 10 -43.97 -27.62 -28.42
N GLY A 11 -42.79 -27.76 -29.02
CA GLY A 11 -41.54 -27.86 -28.27
C GLY A 11 -41.14 -26.49 -27.73
N LEU A 12 -41.22 -26.30 -26.41
CA LEU A 12 -40.62 -25.16 -25.72
C LEU A 12 -39.09 -25.32 -25.71
N LEU A 13 -38.40 -24.54 -26.53
CA LEU A 13 -36.94 -24.34 -26.42
C LEU A 13 -36.65 -23.40 -25.24
N ALA A 14 -36.29 -23.96 -24.08
CA ALA A 14 -35.76 -23.22 -22.97
C ALA A 14 -34.33 -22.79 -23.31
N VAL A 15 -34.14 -21.53 -23.72
CA VAL A 15 -32.85 -20.92 -23.87
C VAL A 15 -32.31 -20.62 -22.45
N GLY A 16 -31.48 -21.54 -21.97
CA GLY A 16 -30.72 -21.32 -20.71
C GLY A 16 -29.69 -20.21 -20.89
N PHE A 17 -30.00 -19.04 -20.36
CA PHE A 17 -29.05 -17.93 -20.24
C PHE A 17 -28.10 -18.25 -19.09
N SER A 18 -26.99 -18.94 -19.41
CA SER A 18 -25.88 -19.13 -18.46
C SER A 18 -25.20 -17.78 -18.21
N ALA A 19 -25.57 -17.12 -17.15
CA ALA A 19 -24.81 -15.96 -16.61
C ALA A 19 -23.42 -16.44 -16.19
N LEU A 20 -22.45 -16.24 -17.06
CA LEU A 20 -21.03 -16.36 -16.71
C LEU A 20 -20.72 -15.28 -15.66
N ILE A 21 -20.79 -15.67 -14.39
CA ILE A 21 -20.26 -14.88 -13.29
C ILE A 21 -18.73 -14.90 -13.46
N PHE A 22 -18.19 -13.86 -14.07
CA PHE A 22 -16.78 -13.58 -14.02
C PHE A 22 -16.43 -13.23 -12.57
N SER A 23 -16.13 -14.25 -11.77
CA SER A 23 -15.39 -14.05 -10.54
C SER A 23 -14.05 -13.44 -10.95
N ARG A 24 -13.91 -12.13 -10.76
CA ARG A 24 -12.59 -11.50 -10.76
C ARG A 24 -11.83 -12.17 -9.64
N ALA A 25 -10.99 -13.13 -10.00
CA ALA A 25 -9.93 -13.58 -9.10
C ALA A 25 -9.10 -12.32 -8.82
N GLN A 26 -9.33 -11.71 -7.66
CA GLN A 26 -8.36 -10.80 -7.10
C GLN A 26 -7.14 -11.67 -6.83
N ALA A 27 -6.14 -11.56 -7.69
CA ALA A 27 -4.81 -12.03 -7.41
C ALA A 27 -4.31 -11.21 -6.21
N GLY A 28 -4.80 -11.59 -5.03
CA GLY A 28 -4.53 -10.93 -3.77
C GLY A 28 -3.22 -11.44 -3.23
N GLY A 29 -2.15 -10.82 -3.56
CA GLY A 29 -0.85 -11.10 -3.03
C GLY A 29 0.13 -9.97 -3.24
N GLY A 30 -0.26 -8.97 -3.96
CA GLY A 30 0.56 -7.85 -4.30
C GLY A 30 0.95 -6.98 -3.11
N HIS A 31 2.01 -6.23 -3.29
CA HIS A 31 2.51 -5.29 -2.32
C HIS A 31 1.67 -4.01 -2.36
N TYR A 32 0.41 -4.13 -1.94
CA TYR A 32 -0.49 -2.98 -1.81
C TYR A 32 -0.43 -2.44 -0.38
N TYR A 33 -0.17 -1.15 -0.26
CA TYR A 33 -0.20 -0.39 0.98
C TYR A 33 -1.08 0.84 0.76
N PRO A 34 -2.23 0.96 1.44
CA PRO A 34 -3.15 2.08 1.24
C PRO A 34 -2.42 3.42 1.34
N PRO A 35 -2.53 4.29 0.33
CA PRO A 35 -1.89 5.59 0.35
C PRO A 35 -2.47 6.47 1.46
N VAL A 36 -1.74 7.54 1.81
CA VAL A 36 -2.22 8.55 2.76
C VAL A 36 -3.47 9.23 2.19
N THR A 37 -4.58 9.21 2.96
CA THR A 37 -5.88 9.78 2.56
C THR A 37 -6.20 11.10 3.25
N ASP A 38 -5.60 11.38 4.42
CA ASP A 38 -5.75 12.71 5.06
C ASP A 38 -5.01 13.74 4.23
N PRO A 39 -5.69 14.79 3.72
CA PRO A 39 -5.09 15.76 2.81
C PRO A 39 -3.96 16.56 3.46
N VAL A 40 -4.07 16.83 4.76
CA VAL A 40 -3.03 17.57 5.50
C VAL A 40 -1.77 16.72 5.65
N VAL A 41 -1.92 15.44 6.03
CA VAL A 41 -0.78 14.52 6.12
C VAL A 41 -0.14 14.32 4.75
N LYS A 42 -0.96 14.21 3.70
CA LYS A 42 -0.46 14.06 2.33
C LYS A 42 0.34 15.29 1.88
N GLU A 43 -0.14 16.49 2.18
CA GLU A 43 0.53 17.74 1.83
C GLU A 43 1.86 17.89 2.57
N GLU A 44 1.84 17.78 3.90
CA GLU A 44 3.04 18.00 4.73
C GLU A 44 4.13 16.94 4.48
N CYS A 45 3.77 15.68 4.51
CA CYS A 45 4.74 14.59 4.28
C CYS A 45 5.12 14.45 2.79
N GLY A 46 4.25 14.90 1.89
CA GLY A 46 4.43 14.81 0.43
C GLY A 46 5.23 15.96 -0.17
N SER A 47 5.56 17.00 0.60
CA SER A 47 6.23 18.21 0.09
C SER A 47 7.65 17.98 -0.44
N CYS A 48 8.35 16.96 0.07
CA CYS A 48 9.74 16.65 -0.30
C CYS A 48 9.91 15.27 -0.94
N HIS A 49 9.09 14.31 -0.57
CA HIS A 49 9.10 12.94 -1.11
C HIS A 49 7.69 12.35 -1.07
N LEU A 50 7.51 11.13 -1.56
CA LEU A 50 6.23 10.42 -1.45
C LEU A 50 5.74 10.40 0.01
N ALA A 51 4.50 10.82 0.25
CA ALA A 51 3.85 10.61 1.54
C ALA A 51 3.65 9.09 1.73
N PHE A 52 4.56 8.44 2.45
CA PHE A 52 4.56 6.99 2.60
C PHE A 52 3.30 6.49 3.30
N PRO A 53 2.72 5.38 2.83
CA PRO A 53 1.62 4.72 3.51
C PRO A 53 1.92 4.45 4.99
N ALA A 54 1.04 4.88 5.87
CA ALA A 54 1.23 4.72 7.32
C ALA A 54 1.40 3.24 7.74
N SER A 55 0.79 2.32 6.99
CA SER A 55 0.89 0.87 7.21
C SER A 55 2.29 0.28 6.94
N MET A 56 3.21 1.06 6.39
CA MET A 56 4.58 0.59 6.13
C MET A 56 5.48 0.58 7.35
N LEU A 57 5.14 1.29 8.42
CA LEU A 57 5.90 1.30 9.67
C LEU A 57 5.00 1.00 10.86
N PRO A 58 5.56 0.50 11.98
CA PRO A 58 4.83 0.32 13.21
C PRO A 58 4.53 1.66 13.90
N ALA A 59 3.51 1.70 14.73
CA ALA A 59 3.07 2.90 15.47
C ALA A 59 4.22 3.55 16.27
N ALA A 60 5.06 2.74 16.92
CA ALA A 60 6.21 3.23 17.68
C ALA A 60 7.22 3.97 16.79
N SER A 61 7.41 3.53 15.54
CA SER A 61 8.28 4.21 14.57
C SER A 61 7.75 5.58 14.18
N TRP A 62 6.45 5.66 13.93
CA TRP A 62 5.81 6.95 13.62
C TRP A 62 5.87 7.91 14.80
N GLN A 63 5.59 7.43 16.02
CA GLN A 63 5.71 8.26 17.23
C GLN A 63 7.12 8.84 17.38
N ARG A 64 8.13 8.01 17.22
CA ARG A 64 9.52 8.44 17.31
C ARG A 64 9.88 9.43 16.21
N MET A 65 9.53 9.14 14.96
CA MET A 65 9.78 10.03 13.81
C MET A 65 9.18 11.41 14.03
N MET A 66 7.94 11.47 14.51
CA MET A 66 7.22 12.73 14.77
C MET A 66 7.79 13.53 15.97
N GLN A 67 8.58 12.90 16.84
CA GLN A 67 9.30 13.57 17.94
C GLN A 67 10.66 14.14 17.49
N GLU A 68 11.18 13.66 16.35
CA GLU A 68 12.53 13.98 15.86
C GLU A 68 12.47 14.71 14.48
N LEU A 69 11.36 15.42 14.20
CA LEU A 69 11.18 16.13 12.91
C LEU A 69 12.17 17.27 12.69
N ASP A 70 12.72 17.84 13.73
CA ASP A 70 13.79 18.85 13.66
C ASP A 70 15.10 18.28 13.11
N ASN A 71 15.24 16.95 13.11
CA ASN A 71 16.35 16.23 12.51
C ASN A 71 15.84 15.03 11.69
N HIS A 72 14.97 15.28 10.74
CA HIS A 72 14.42 14.26 9.87
C HIS A 72 15.46 13.79 8.85
N PHE A 73 16.31 12.84 9.27
CA PHE A 73 17.41 12.27 8.48
C PHE A 73 18.44 13.28 8.00
N GLY A 74 18.61 14.38 8.72
CA GLY A 74 19.53 15.47 8.42
C GLY A 74 18.86 16.77 7.99
N ASP A 75 17.58 16.72 7.66
CA ASP A 75 16.77 17.88 7.28
C ASP A 75 15.82 18.29 8.40
N ASN A 76 15.48 19.57 8.46
CA ASN A 76 14.46 20.07 9.39
C ASN A 76 13.07 20.01 8.71
N ALA A 77 12.26 19.06 9.15
CA ALA A 77 10.86 18.86 8.71
C ALA A 77 9.85 19.27 9.80
N SER A 78 10.24 20.15 10.72
CA SER A 78 9.36 20.59 11.82
C SER A 78 8.11 21.27 11.28
N VAL A 79 6.99 20.96 11.91
CA VAL A 79 5.68 21.58 11.67
C VAL A 79 5.14 22.18 12.97
N ASP A 80 4.06 22.96 12.90
CA ASP A 80 3.40 23.46 14.09
C ASP A 80 3.01 22.35 15.06
N PRO A 81 3.16 22.53 16.39
CA PRO A 81 2.90 21.47 17.38
C PRO A 81 1.48 20.88 17.34
N ALA A 82 0.46 21.70 17.05
CA ALA A 82 -0.92 21.20 16.93
C ALA A 82 -1.06 20.33 15.68
N LEU A 83 -0.41 20.72 14.60
CA LEU A 83 -0.34 19.97 13.35
C LEU A 83 0.45 18.66 13.54
N ALA A 84 1.61 18.69 14.19
CA ALA A 84 2.41 17.50 14.53
C ALA A 84 1.56 16.48 15.29
N LYS A 85 0.78 16.93 16.29
CA LYS A 85 -0.14 16.06 17.04
C LYS A 85 -1.19 15.40 16.16
N LYS A 86 -1.79 16.16 15.23
CA LYS A 86 -2.80 15.64 14.28
C LYS A 86 -2.19 14.60 13.35
N ILE A 87 -1.03 14.90 12.75
CA ILE A 87 -0.32 14.00 11.85
C ILE A 87 0.08 12.71 12.60
N THR A 88 0.63 12.84 13.81
CA THR A 88 1.00 11.67 14.65
C THR A 88 -0.21 10.78 14.89
N ALA A 89 -1.35 11.35 15.25
CA ALA A 89 -2.58 10.58 15.51
C ALA A 89 -3.02 9.79 14.27
N TYR A 90 -2.98 10.41 13.09
CA TYR A 90 -3.30 9.73 11.84
C TYR A 90 -2.33 8.57 11.54
N LEU A 91 -1.02 8.82 11.62
CA LEU A 91 0.00 7.83 11.29
C LEU A 91 -0.06 6.64 12.24
N VAL A 92 -0.23 6.88 13.54
CA VAL A 92 -0.36 5.84 14.58
C VAL A 92 -1.63 5.02 14.38
N ALA A 93 -2.77 5.66 14.10
CA ALA A 93 -4.04 4.96 13.89
C ALA A 93 -4.03 4.06 12.65
N ASN A 94 -3.22 4.40 11.64
CA ASN A 94 -3.09 3.67 10.38
C ASN A 94 -1.78 2.88 10.24
N ALA A 95 -1.01 2.74 11.33
CA ALA A 95 0.26 2.02 11.33
C ALA A 95 0.09 0.52 11.02
N GLY A 96 1.13 -0.11 10.51
CA GLY A 96 1.07 -1.48 10.03
C GLY A 96 0.91 -2.55 11.11
N ASP A 97 1.11 -2.20 12.37
CA ASP A 97 0.92 -3.06 13.55
C ASP A 97 -0.35 -2.72 14.35
N THR A 98 -1.14 -1.74 13.92
CA THR A 98 -2.45 -1.46 14.50
C THR A 98 -3.51 -2.42 13.96
N GLY A 99 -4.39 -2.91 14.85
CA GLY A 99 -5.30 -4.01 14.58
C GLY A 99 -6.14 -3.84 13.31
N GLY A 100 -6.19 -4.90 12.49
CA GLY A 100 -6.96 -4.96 11.24
C GLY A 100 -6.20 -4.57 9.97
N GLN A 101 -4.97 -4.09 10.06
CA GLN A 101 -4.16 -3.73 8.89
C GLN A 101 -3.41 -4.96 8.32
N ALA A 102 -4.09 -5.72 7.47
CA ALA A 102 -3.48 -6.89 6.80
C ALA A 102 -2.24 -6.51 5.95
N TYR A 103 -2.20 -5.28 5.49
CA TYR A 103 -1.16 -4.78 4.58
C TYR A 103 0.21 -4.65 5.26
N GLY A 104 0.28 -4.11 6.48
CA GLY A 104 1.53 -3.94 7.22
C GLY A 104 2.13 -5.24 7.74
N SER A 105 1.31 -6.23 8.08
CA SER A 105 1.73 -7.45 8.78
C SER A 105 2.83 -8.24 8.07
N LYS A 106 2.81 -8.29 6.73
CA LYS A 106 3.84 -8.98 5.95
C LYS A 106 5.14 -8.18 5.89
N LEU A 107 5.05 -6.85 5.72
CA LEU A 107 6.21 -5.95 5.64
C LEU A 107 6.94 -5.90 6.98
N LEU A 108 6.19 -5.87 8.08
CA LEU A 108 6.71 -5.74 9.43
C LEU A 108 7.13 -7.09 10.07
N ARG A 109 7.13 -8.18 9.31
CA ARG A 109 7.55 -9.48 9.86
C ARG A 109 9.00 -9.41 10.36
N GLY A 110 9.19 -9.74 11.64
CA GLY A 110 10.49 -9.69 12.30
C GLY A 110 10.85 -8.30 12.87
N VAL A 111 9.96 -7.33 12.74
CA VAL A 111 10.09 -6.01 13.39
C VAL A 111 9.42 -6.08 14.75
N THR A 112 10.11 -5.63 15.78
CA THR A 112 9.54 -5.48 17.13
C THR A 112 9.23 -4.02 17.42
N PRO A 113 8.21 -3.71 18.21
CA PRO A 113 7.93 -2.32 18.62
C PRO A 113 9.14 -1.63 19.27
N ALA A 114 9.95 -2.40 20.02
CA ALA A 114 11.16 -1.88 20.68
C ALA A 114 12.25 -1.45 19.68
N SER A 115 12.32 -2.04 18.48
CA SER A 115 13.29 -1.63 17.46
C SER A 115 12.92 -0.33 16.78
N ALA A 116 11.63 0.02 16.76
CA ALA A 116 11.06 1.24 16.18
C ALA A 116 11.83 1.79 14.95
N PRO A 117 12.01 1.00 13.88
CA PRO A 117 12.80 1.42 12.73
C PRO A 117 12.13 2.63 12.05
N GLN A 118 12.91 3.68 11.78
CA GLN A 118 12.36 4.89 11.15
C GLN A 118 12.49 4.89 9.63
N ARG A 119 13.24 3.93 9.05
CA ARG A 119 13.41 3.81 7.60
C ARG A 119 12.72 2.55 7.09
N ILE A 120 11.79 2.70 6.17
CA ILE A 120 11.16 1.59 5.44
C ILE A 120 12.25 0.75 4.75
N THR A 121 13.25 1.41 4.19
CA THR A 121 14.39 0.78 3.51
C THR A 121 15.32 -0.03 4.41
N SER A 122 15.13 0.03 5.73
CA SER A 122 15.85 -0.78 6.73
C SER A 122 15.05 -1.99 7.19
N LEU A 123 13.81 -2.15 6.75
CA LEU A 123 12.98 -3.29 7.13
C LEU A 123 13.52 -4.60 6.54
N PRO A 124 13.54 -5.70 7.30
CA PRO A 124 14.09 -6.98 6.82
C PRO A 124 13.45 -7.47 5.51
N LYS A 125 12.15 -7.25 5.35
CA LYS A 125 11.45 -7.62 4.11
C LYS A 125 11.89 -6.73 2.95
N TRP A 126 11.96 -5.42 3.14
CA TRP A 126 12.43 -4.49 2.10
C TRP A 126 13.83 -4.86 1.62
N VAL A 127 14.76 -5.05 2.55
CA VAL A 127 16.16 -5.43 2.25
C VAL A 127 16.22 -6.73 1.44
N ARG A 128 15.41 -7.71 1.79
CA ARG A 128 15.37 -8.99 1.06
C ARG A 128 14.83 -8.84 -0.36
N GLU A 129 13.82 -8.02 -0.56
CA GLU A 129 13.16 -7.85 -1.87
C GLU A 129 14.02 -7.01 -2.83
N HIS A 130 14.79 -6.08 -2.31
CA HIS A 130 15.66 -5.21 -3.11
C HIS A 130 17.14 -5.67 -3.15
N ARG A 131 17.46 -6.87 -2.66
CA ARG A 131 18.86 -7.37 -2.61
C ARG A 131 19.51 -7.54 -3.98
N GLU A 132 18.69 -7.71 -5.02
CA GLU A 132 19.16 -7.93 -6.40
C GLU A 132 19.33 -6.62 -7.17
N VAL A 133 18.87 -5.50 -6.62
CA VAL A 133 19.06 -4.17 -7.23
C VAL A 133 20.52 -3.75 -7.05
N PRO A 134 21.28 -3.59 -8.12
CA PRO A 134 22.71 -3.30 -8.02
C PRO A 134 22.96 -1.86 -7.56
N ASP A 135 24.12 -1.62 -6.95
CA ASP A 135 24.48 -0.33 -6.38
C ASP A 135 24.47 0.84 -7.37
N TRP A 136 24.71 0.58 -8.64
CA TRP A 136 24.72 1.65 -9.65
C TRP A 136 23.31 2.16 -9.94
N GLU A 137 22.27 1.32 -9.85
CA GLU A 137 20.86 1.76 -9.93
C GLU A 137 20.51 2.74 -8.82
N TRP A 138 20.92 2.44 -7.58
CA TRP A 138 20.67 3.35 -6.45
C TRP A 138 21.35 4.72 -6.62
N ARG A 139 22.45 4.78 -7.38
CA ARG A 139 23.18 6.02 -7.69
C ARG A 139 22.73 6.70 -8.98
N HIS A 140 21.79 6.11 -9.71
CA HIS A 140 21.28 6.72 -10.93
C HIS A 140 20.66 8.09 -10.63
N LYS A 141 20.89 9.06 -11.54
CA LYS A 141 20.45 10.46 -11.36
C LYS A 141 18.93 10.61 -11.15
N ASP A 142 18.14 9.70 -11.68
CA ASP A 142 16.68 9.72 -11.57
C ASP A 142 16.16 8.97 -10.34
N VAL A 143 16.98 8.09 -9.73
CA VAL A 143 16.66 7.38 -8.49
C VAL A 143 17.05 8.21 -7.26
N ARG A 144 18.29 8.68 -7.18
CA ARG A 144 18.86 9.54 -6.14
C ARG A 144 18.89 8.94 -4.74
N SER A 145 17.86 8.20 -4.33
CA SER A 145 17.67 7.66 -2.99
C SER A 145 16.90 6.36 -3.01
N LYS A 146 17.24 5.44 -2.12
CA LYS A 146 16.45 4.22 -1.86
C LYS A 146 15.02 4.50 -1.40
N ALA A 147 14.74 5.72 -0.93
CA ALA A 147 13.40 6.16 -0.53
C ALA A 147 12.57 6.74 -1.69
N ASN A 148 13.16 6.89 -2.89
CA ASN A 148 12.43 7.32 -4.08
C ASN A 148 11.73 6.13 -4.76
N CYS A 149 10.67 5.63 -4.13
CA CYS A 149 9.93 4.46 -4.59
C CYS A 149 9.33 4.65 -5.99
N THR A 150 8.89 5.87 -6.31
CA THR A 150 8.27 6.20 -7.60
C THR A 150 9.24 6.13 -8.78
N ALA A 151 10.56 6.10 -8.52
CA ALA A 151 11.55 5.93 -9.59
C ALA A 151 11.52 4.53 -10.23
N CYS A 152 11.02 3.52 -9.51
CA CYS A 152 10.94 2.14 -9.96
C CYS A 152 9.49 1.62 -9.94
N HIS A 153 8.68 2.02 -8.96
CA HIS A 153 7.29 1.60 -8.80
C HIS A 153 6.35 2.69 -9.32
N ALA A 154 5.92 2.60 -10.58
CA ALA A 154 5.12 3.63 -11.25
C ALA A 154 3.82 3.96 -10.51
N ASP A 155 3.20 2.98 -9.86
CA ASP A 155 1.93 3.11 -9.16
C ASP A 155 2.09 3.24 -7.62
N ALA A 156 3.30 3.59 -7.13
CA ALA A 156 3.56 3.75 -5.69
C ALA A 156 2.67 4.83 -5.05
N GLU A 157 2.32 5.89 -5.76
CA GLU A 157 1.39 6.93 -5.29
C GLU A 157 -0.04 6.40 -5.09
N LEU A 158 -0.40 5.34 -5.80
CA LEU A 158 -1.67 4.63 -5.67
C LEU A 158 -1.60 3.49 -4.64
N GLY A 159 -0.44 3.28 -4.03
CA GLY A 159 -0.20 2.25 -3.02
C GLY A 159 0.23 0.89 -3.60
N HIS A 160 0.54 0.79 -4.88
CA HIS A 160 0.99 -0.43 -5.53
C HIS A 160 2.50 -0.41 -5.72
N TYR A 161 3.16 -1.48 -5.22
CA TYR A 161 4.62 -1.65 -5.23
C TYR A 161 5.02 -2.97 -5.88
N GLU A 162 4.24 -3.41 -6.84
CA GLU A 162 4.53 -4.58 -7.66
C GLU A 162 5.42 -4.16 -8.84
N ASP A 163 6.28 -5.08 -9.26
CA ASP A 163 7.09 -4.96 -10.48
C ASP A 163 6.29 -5.44 -11.69
#